data_b44fe433b3ae004634d9383b17b6e6cc
#
_entry.id   b44fe433b3ae004634d9383b17b6e6cc
#
_cell.length_a   1.000
_cell.length_b   1.000
_cell.length_c   1.000
_cell.angle_alpha   90.00
_cell.angle_beta   90.00
_cell.angle_gamma   90.00
#
_symmetry.space_group_name_H-M   'P 1'
#
loop_
_entity.id
_entity.type
_entity.pdbx_description
1 polymer ?
#
loop_
_entity_poly.entity_id
_entity_poly.type
_entity_poly.pdbx_seq_one_letter_code
_entity_poly.pdbx_strand_id
1 'polypeptide(L)'
;IDAGTTTELMINFINNTKAVFVTNGIVHARKLIQKKCTTYILGGELKLVTEAIVGAETVNALRKYNFTKGFFGVNGVDIERGFTTPDIKEAMVKSEALHRSKKRYILCYYI
;
A
#
# COMPACT_ATOMS: atom_id res chain seq x y z
N ILE A 1 1.66 3.72 -1.35
CA ILE A 1 2.24 2.70 -0.46
C ILE A 1 1.14 1.73 -0.06
N ASP A 2 1.35 0.48 -0.33
CA ASP A 2 0.45 -0.63 0.01
C ASP A 2 0.41 -0.84 1.53
N ALA A 3 -0.75 -1.17 2.06
CA ALA A 3 -0.89 -1.51 3.47
C ALA A 3 -0.24 -2.87 3.75
N GLY A 4 0.74 -2.90 4.63
CA GLY A 4 1.44 -4.11 5.00
C GLY A 4 2.56 -3.80 5.98
N THR A 5 3.06 -4.80 6.69
CA THR A 5 4.08 -4.59 7.72
C THR A 5 5.42 -4.17 7.13
N THR A 6 5.80 -4.74 5.98
CA THR A 6 7.08 -4.42 5.35
C THR A 6 7.11 -2.98 4.86
N THR A 7 6.03 -2.54 4.20
CA THR A 7 5.93 -1.14 3.74
C THR A 7 5.82 -0.17 4.91
N GLU A 8 5.19 -0.58 6.00
CA GLU A 8 5.14 0.22 7.21
C GLU A 8 6.55 0.48 7.75
N LEU A 9 7.40 -0.53 7.81
CA LEU A 9 8.79 -0.38 8.24
C LEU A 9 9.57 0.53 7.30
N MET A 10 9.32 0.46 5.99
CA MET A 10 9.96 1.32 5.01
C MET A 10 9.73 2.80 5.31
N ILE A 11 8.55 3.16 5.80
CA ILE A 11 8.20 4.55 6.08
C ILE A 11 9.18 5.18 7.08
N ASN A 12 9.73 4.40 8.00
CA ASN A 12 10.70 4.90 8.97
C ASN A 12 11.96 5.49 8.32
N PHE A 13 12.25 5.09 7.09
CA PHE A 13 13.43 5.53 6.34
C PHE A 13 13.13 6.63 5.32
N ILE A 14 11.89 7.10 5.25
CA ILE A 14 11.52 8.19 4.33
C ILE A 14 11.97 9.52 4.91
N ASN A 15 12.78 10.24 4.15
CA ASN A 15 13.30 11.54 4.55
C ASN A 15 12.86 12.66 3.61
N ASN A 16 12.34 12.34 2.45
CA ASN A 16 11.90 13.33 1.47
C ASN A 16 10.45 13.71 1.73
N THR A 17 10.23 14.96 2.12
CA THR A 17 8.91 15.48 2.46
C THR A 17 8.20 16.16 1.30
N LYS A 18 8.83 16.28 0.13
CA LYS A 18 8.22 16.91 -1.05
C LYS A 18 7.34 15.96 -1.86
N ALA A 19 7.55 14.67 -1.72
CA ALA A 19 6.73 13.67 -2.41
C ALA A 19 5.31 13.67 -1.86
N VAL A 20 4.35 13.35 -2.72
CA VAL A 20 2.96 13.14 -2.32
C VAL A 20 2.71 11.65 -2.23
N PHE A 21 2.13 11.22 -1.13
CA PHE A 21 1.89 9.81 -0.85
C PHE A 21 0.41 9.49 -0.89
N VAL A 22 0.09 8.33 -1.45
CA VAL A 22 -1.26 7.77 -1.42
C VAL A 22 -1.15 6.39 -0.80
N THR A 23 -2.00 6.07 0.14
CA THR A 23 -1.96 4.78 0.83
C THR A 23 -3.36 4.31 1.19
N ASN A 24 -3.50 3.00 1.33
CA ASN A 24 -4.71 2.37 1.84
C ASN A 24 -4.50 1.79 3.25
N GLY A 25 -3.45 2.19 3.95
CA GLY A 25 -3.18 1.76 5.31
C GLY A 25 -3.38 2.88 6.31
N ILE A 26 -4.18 2.64 7.35
CA ILE A 26 -4.43 3.64 8.40
C ILE A 26 -3.13 3.95 9.15
N VAL A 27 -2.41 2.91 9.55
CA VAL A 27 -1.13 3.06 10.26
C VAL A 27 -0.11 3.78 9.39
N HIS A 28 -0.07 3.42 8.10
CA HIS A 28 0.82 4.04 7.11
C HIS A 28 0.54 5.53 6.98
N ALA A 29 -0.72 5.91 6.85
CA ALA A 29 -1.11 7.31 6.75
C ALA A 29 -0.68 8.10 7.98
N ARG A 30 -0.91 7.53 9.17
CA ARG A 30 -0.52 8.17 10.43
C ARG A 30 0.98 8.39 10.50
N LYS A 31 1.77 7.40 10.14
CA LYS A 31 3.23 7.50 10.15
C LYS A 31 3.74 8.54 9.15
N LEU A 32 3.13 8.60 7.97
CA LEU A 32 3.50 9.57 6.94
C LEU A 32 3.22 11.01 7.40
N ILE A 33 2.06 11.27 8.00
CA ILE A 33 1.74 12.62 8.47
C ILE A 33 2.61 13.02 9.67
N GLN A 34 3.04 12.07 10.50
CA GLN A 34 4.00 12.35 11.57
C GLN A 34 5.34 12.81 11.01
N LYS A 35 5.69 12.39 9.81
CA LYS A 35 6.89 12.85 9.10
C LYS A 35 6.63 14.09 8.24
N LYS A 36 5.47 14.70 8.38
CA LYS A 36 5.06 15.92 7.67
C LYS A 36 4.98 15.71 6.15
N CYS A 37 4.68 14.50 5.72
CA CYS A 37 4.47 14.18 4.31
C CYS A 37 3.03 14.49 3.92
N THR A 38 2.85 15.08 2.74
CA THR A 38 1.51 15.24 2.16
C THR A 38 0.98 13.85 1.81
N THR A 39 -0.14 13.48 2.42
CA THR A 39 -0.66 12.13 2.37
C THR A 39 -2.15 12.13 2.03
N TYR A 40 -2.52 11.30 1.07
CA TYR A 40 -3.91 11.02 0.73
C TYR A 40 -4.22 9.59 1.12
N ILE A 41 -5.31 9.39 1.84
CA ILE A 41 -5.78 8.05 2.19
C ILE A 41 -6.97 7.70 1.31
N LEU A 42 -6.98 6.46 0.81
CA LEU A 42 -8.09 5.97 0.00
C LEU A 42 -9.28 5.66 0.88
N GLY A 43 -10.49 5.92 0.37
CA GLY A 43 -11.71 5.54 1.06
C GLY A 43 -12.08 4.08 0.78
N GLY A 44 -12.96 3.55 1.62
CA GLY A 44 -13.44 2.19 1.47
C GLY A 44 -13.74 1.52 2.80
N GLU A 45 -13.79 0.21 2.78
CA GLU A 45 -14.02 -0.62 3.97
C GLU A 45 -12.72 -0.83 4.73
N LEU A 46 -12.74 -0.62 6.03
CA LEU A 46 -11.59 -0.84 6.88
C LEU A 46 -11.58 -2.27 7.41
N LYS A 47 -10.49 -3.00 7.13
CA LYS A 47 -10.30 -4.36 7.65
C LYS A 47 -9.98 -4.31 9.13
N LEU A 48 -10.63 -5.18 9.89
CA LEU A 48 -10.53 -5.16 11.36
C LEU A 48 -9.13 -5.48 11.89
N VAL A 49 -8.43 -6.41 11.26
CA VAL A 49 -7.13 -6.88 11.76
C VAL A 49 -5.98 -6.09 11.16
N THR A 50 -5.94 -5.97 9.85
CA THR A 50 -4.82 -5.33 9.14
C THR A 50 -4.91 -3.82 9.11
N GLU A 51 -6.10 -3.26 9.36
CA GLU A 51 -6.40 -1.85 9.22
C GLU A 51 -6.13 -1.32 7.79
N ALA A 52 -6.19 -2.24 6.82
CA ALA A 52 -6.13 -1.89 5.41
C ALA A 52 -7.51 -1.49 4.91
N ILE A 53 -7.55 -0.52 4.00
CA ILE A 53 -8.77 -0.06 3.36
C ILE A 53 -8.92 -0.79 2.04
N VAL A 54 -10.08 -1.40 1.83
CA VAL A 54 -10.34 -2.26 0.67
C VAL A 54 -11.75 -2.04 0.13
N GLY A 55 -12.05 -2.67 -0.99
CA GLY A 55 -13.38 -2.68 -1.57
C GLY A 55 -13.46 -1.89 -2.88
N ALA A 56 -14.66 -1.86 -3.45
CA ALA A 56 -14.91 -1.24 -4.75
C ALA A 56 -14.60 0.25 -4.76
N GLU A 57 -14.93 0.96 -3.68
CA GLU A 57 -14.63 2.38 -3.56
C GLU A 57 -13.14 2.65 -3.62
N THR A 58 -12.34 1.80 -2.96
CA THR A 58 -10.89 1.92 -2.94
C THR A 58 -10.31 1.70 -4.34
N VAL A 59 -10.78 0.66 -5.02
CA VAL A 59 -10.35 0.36 -6.40
C VAL A 59 -10.70 1.51 -7.33
N ASN A 60 -11.92 2.03 -7.23
CA ASN A 60 -12.36 3.16 -8.06
C ASN A 60 -11.56 4.43 -7.79
N ALA A 61 -11.22 4.69 -6.53
CA ALA A 61 -10.37 5.82 -6.18
C ALA A 61 -8.98 5.70 -6.80
N LEU A 62 -8.40 4.49 -6.79
CA LEU A 62 -7.10 4.24 -7.41
C LEU A 62 -7.06 4.54 -8.90
N ARG A 63 -8.18 4.33 -9.59
CA ARG A 63 -8.26 4.57 -11.04
C ARG A 63 -8.08 6.04 -11.42
N LYS A 64 -8.20 6.95 -10.47
CA LYS A 64 -7.99 8.38 -10.68
C LYS A 64 -6.52 8.79 -10.58
N TYR A 65 -5.64 7.88 -10.19
CA TYR A 65 -4.23 8.16 -9.97
C TYR A 65 -3.36 7.46 -11.01
N ASN A 66 -2.22 8.08 -11.26
CA ASN A 66 -1.11 7.46 -11.97
C ASN A 66 0.12 7.72 -11.11
N PHE A 67 0.65 6.66 -10.53
CA PHE A 67 1.75 6.79 -9.59
C PHE A 67 3.09 6.69 -10.29
N THR A 68 4.01 7.56 -9.92
CA THR A 68 5.40 7.47 -10.39
C THR A 68 6.04 6.20 -9.84
N LYS A 69 5.80 5.90 -8.56
CA LYS A 69 6.34 4.73 -7.87
C LYS A 69 5.26 4.10 -7.00
N GLY A 70 5.23 2.80 -6.99
CA GLY A 70 4.39 2.03 -6.06
C GLY A 70 5.25 1.10 -5.22
N PHE A 71 4.95 1.03 -3.94
CA PHE A 71 5.66 0.18 -2.98
C PHE A 71 4.69 -0.84 -2.40
N PHE A 72 5.03 -2.11 -2.55
CA PHE A 72 4.15 -3.23 -2.21
C PHE A 72 4.89 -4.21 -1.32
N GLY A 73 4.23 -4.63 -0.26
CA GLY A 73 4.82 -5.60 0.67
C GLY A 73 4.32 -7.01 0.39
N VAL A 74 5.23 -7.97 0.42
CA VAL A 74 4.92 -9.40 0.39
C VAL A 74 5.84 -10.10 1.38
N ASN A 75 5.44 -11.27 1.88
CA ASN A 75 6.33 -12.08 2.68
C ASN A 75 7.00 -13.16 1.80
N GLY A 76 8.02 -13.83 2.34
CA GLY A 76 8.75 -14.84 1.58
C GLY A 76 7.90 -16.03 1.15
N VAL A 77 6.88 -16.37 1.94
CA VAL A 77 5.94 -17.45 1.62
C VAL A 77 5.11 -17.06 0.39
N ASP A 78 4.65 -15.81 0.33
CA ASP A 78 3.88 -15.31 -0.82
C ASP A 78 4.71 -15.35 -2.10
N ILE A 79 6.00 -15.02 -2.03
CA ILE A 79 6.89 -15.09 -3.18
C ILE A 79 7.02 -16.52 -3.68
N GLU A 80 7.21 -17.48 -2.78
CA GLU A 80 7.36 -18.89 -3.14
C GLU A 80 6.07 -19.47 -3.72
N ARG A 81 4.92 -19.01 -3.26
CA ARG A 81 3.60 -19.48 -3.70
C ARG A 81 3.00 -18.69 -4.84
N GLY A 82 3.64 -17.60 -5.27
CA GLY A 82 3.17 -16.75 -6.36
C GLY A 82 2.10 -15.76 -5.96
N PHE A 83 2.42 -14.77 -5.16
CA PHE A 83 1.59 -13.59 -4.85
C PHE A 83 0.11 -13.89 -4.54
N THR A 84 -0.22 -15.07 -4.07
CA THR A 84 -1.60 -15.35 -3.67
C THR A 84 -1.86 -14.70 -2.31
N THR A 85 -3.00 -14.01 -2.21
CA THR A 85 -3.48 -13.52 -0.93
C THR A 85 -4.81 -14.20 -0.65
N PRO A 86 -5.07 -14.63 0.61
CA PRO A 86 -6.35 -15.24 0.96
C PRO A 86 -7.50 -14.25 0.91
N ASP A 87 -7.23 -12.96 0.97
CA ASP A 87 -8.27 -11.93 0.94
C ASP A 87 -8.38 -11.33 -0.46
N ILE A 88 -9.50 -11.64 -1.11
CA ILE A 88 -9.74 -11.19 -2.49
C ILE A 88 -9.90 -9.67 -2.58
N LYS A 89 -10.45 -9.04 -1.54
CA LYS A 89 -10.62 -7.58 -1.52
C LYS A 89 -9.26 -6.87 -1.46
N GLU A 90 -8.33 -7.40 -0.66
CA GLU A 90 -6.96 -6.88 -0.60
C GLU A 90 -6.23 -7.13 -1.92
N ALA A 91 -6.45 -8.29 -2.53
CA ALA A 91 -5.84 -8.62 -3.82
C ALA A 91 -6.29 -7.66 -4.92
N MET A 92 -7.56 -7.29 -4.95
CA MET A 92 -8.09 -6.38 -5.96
C MET A 92 -7.48 -4.98 -5.83
N VAL A 93 -7.33 -4.48 -4.62
CA VAL A 93 -6.70 -3.18 -4.38
C VAL A 93 -5.24 -3.21 -4.81
N LYS A 94 -4.52 -4.24 -4.40
CA LYS A 94 -3.10 -4.40 -4.76
C LYS A 94 -2.91 -4.47 -6.27
N SER A 95 -3.75 -5.25 -6.95
CA SER A 95 -3.69 -5.40 -8.40
C SER A 95 -3.92 -4.06 -9.12
N GLU A 96 -4.92 -3.29 -8.70
CA GLU A 96 -5.19 -1.99 -9.31
C GLU A 96 -4.05 -1.02 -9.06
N ALA A 97 -3.51 -0.99 -7.84
CA ALA A 97 -2.39 -0.12 -7.51
C ALA A 97 -1.13 -0.48 -8.30
N LEU A 98 -0.86 -1.77 -8.47
CA LEU A 98 0.25 -2.23 -9.32
C LEU A 98 0.08 -1.76 -10.75
N HIS A 99 -1.13 -1.88 -11.28
CA HIS A 99 -1.43 -1.44 -12.65
C HIS A 99 -1.25 0.07 -12.81
N ARG A 100 -1.52 0.85 -11.78
CA ARG A 100 -1.42 2.31 -11.81
C ARG A 100 -0.02 2.84 -11.52
N SER A 101 0.93 2.00 -11.19
CA SER A 101 2.28 2.40 -10.83
C SER A 101 3.23 2.25 -12.00
N LYS A 102 3.96 3.32 -12.32
CA LYS A 102 4.95 3.30 -13.39
C LYS A 102 6.14 2.41 -13.02
N LYS A 103 6.66 2.59 -11.81
CA LYS A 103 7.70 1.74 -11.24
C LYS A 103 7.14 1.03 -10.02
N ARG A 104 7.39 -0.26 -9.92
CA ARG A 104 6.84 -1.13 -8.87
C ARG A 104 7.98 -1.73 -8.07
N TYR A 105 7.97 -1.45 -6.77
CA TYR A 105 8.96 -1.98 -5.85
C TYR A 105 8.27 -2.99 -4.95
N ILE A 106 8.70 -4.23 -5.04
CA ILE A 106 8.15 -5.32 -4.24
C ILE A 106 9.10 -5.57 -3.08
N LEU A 107 8.62 -5.26 -1.88
CA LEU A 107 9.42 -5.39 -0.67
C LEU A 107 9.10 -6.71 0.00
N CYS A 108 10.11 -7.52 0.22
CA CYS A 108 9.95 -8.83 0.81
C CYS A 108 10.64 -8.88 2.17
N TYR A 109 9.97 -9.45 3.15
CA TYR A 109 10.53 -9.70 4.47
C TYR A 109 10.74 -11.20 4.64
N TYR A 110 11.99 -11.59 4.83
CA TYR A 110 12.38 -12.96 5.15
C TYR A 110 12.86 -13.02 6.59
N ILE A 111 12.37 -14.02 7.29
CA ILE A 111 12.83 -14.29 8.65
C ILE A 111 13.93 -15.34 8.59
#